data_3b9816bda1c986dbc022c893396e7aad
#
_entry.id   3b9816bda1c986dbc022c893396e7aad
#
_cell.length_a   1.000
_cell.length_b   1.000
_cell.length_c   1.000
_cell.angle_alpha   90.00
_cell.angle_beta   90.00
_cell.angle_gamma   90.00
#
_symmetry.space_group_name_H-M   'P 1'
#
loop_
_entity.id
_entity.type
_entity.pdbx_description
1 polymer ?
#
loop_
_entity_poly.entity_id
_entity_poly.type
_entity_poly.pdbx_seq_one_letter_code
_entity_poly.pdbx_strand_id
1 'polypeptide(L)'
;QARAALSPDRAAAGRAAFDAMTAEVAVGQYLDVRCQQLPPPSPDEDPREAGRRMHRTALEVVRRKSARYSVMHPLLIGALQGGAVPGAPLHQRLSVFGEELGIAFQLRDDELGVFGDPALTGKPVGDDLREGKRTVLVALAWERADAQGRALLRSVLARPRAGDADIARVTGLIEAC
;
A
#
# COMPACT_ATOMS: atom_id res chain seq x y z
N GLN A 1 35.40 -17.33 10.94
CA GLN A 1 34.70 -18.29 10.05
C GLN A 1 34.60 -17.67 8.66
N ALA A 2 35.29 -18.27 7.67
CA ALA A 2 35.20 -17.86 6.27
C ALA A 2 33.73 -18.01 5.82
N ARG A 3 33.08 -16.92 5.41
CA ARG A 3 31.78 -16.98 4.71
C ARG A 3 31.98 -17.79 3.44
N ALA A 4 31.36 -18.96 3.35
CA ALA A 4 31.32 -19.70 2.10
C ALA A 4 30.70 -18.81 1.02
N ALA A 5 31.40 -18.60 -0.09
CA ALA A 5 30.87 -17.86 -1.22
C ALA A 5 29.64 -18.60 -1.77
N LEU A 6 28.61 -17.85 -2.16
CA LEU A 6 27.43 -18.41 -2.82
C LEU A 6 27.87 -19.09 -4.14
N SER A 7 27.23 -20.23 -4.46
CA SER A 7 27.43 -20.80 -5.79
C SER A 7 26.95 -19.83 -6.88
N PRO A 8 27.54 -19.86 -8.08
CA PRO A 8 27.15 -18.96 -9.18
C PRO A 8 25.65 -19.00 -9.47
N ASP A 9 25.02 -20.18 -9.42
CA ASP A 9 23.58 -20.35 -9.68
C ASP A 9 22.72 -19.67 -8.61
N ARG A 10 23.09 -19.79 -7.33
CA ARG A 10 22.38 -19.11 -6.23
C ARG A 10 22.54 -17.61 -6.29
N ALA A 11 23.72 -17.15 -6.65
CA ALA A 11 23.97 -15.73 -6.85
C ALA A 11 23.15 -15.18 -8.01
N ALA A 12 23.06 -15.89 -9.12
CA ALA A 12 22.25 -15.53 -10.29
C ALA A 12 20.76 -15.50 -9.96
N ALA A 13 20.23 -16.52 -9.25
CA ALA A 13 18.84 -16.57 -8.83
C ALA A 13 18.48 -15.40 -7.88
N GLY A 14 19.35 -15.11 -6.91
CA GLY A 14 19.17 -13.98 -6.00
C GLY A 14 19.19 -12.65 -6.72
N ARG A 15 20.06 -12.45 -7.71
CA ARG A 15 20.12 -11.24 -8.55
C ARG A 15 18.84 -11.07 -9.36
N ALA A 16 18.37 -12.13 -10.04
CA ALA A 16 17.13 -12.08 -10.82
C ALA A 16 15.92 -11.70 -9.96
N ALA A 17 15.84 -12.24 -8.73
CA ALA A 17 14.80 -11.87 -7.78
C ALA A 17 14.91 -10.42 -7.30
N PHE A 18 16.13 -9.91 -7.09
CA PHE A 18 16.37 -8.51 -6.74
C PHE A 18 15.99 -7.55 -7.89
N ASP A 19 16.34 -7.88 -9.13
CA ASP A 19 16.00 -7.08 -10.29
C ASP A 19 14.47 -7.03 -10.49
N ALA A 20 13.79 -8.17 -10.31
CA ALA A 20 12.31 -8.23 -10.33
C ALA A 20 11.70 -7.35 -9.23
N MET A 21 12.21 -7.41 -8.00
CA MET A 21 11.78 -6.55 -6.89
C MET A 21 11.93 -5.06 -7.24
N THR A 22 13.08 -4.68 -7.80
CA THR A 22 13.36 -3.28 -8.15
C THR A 22 12.41 -2.76 -9.23
N ALA A 23 12.15 -3.56 -10.26
CA ALA A 23 11.20 -3.21 -11.31
C ALA A 23 9.76 -3.09 -10.75
N GLU A 24 9.36 -4.01 -9.88
CA GLU A 24 8.01 -4.04 -9.33
C GLU A 24 7.73 -2.88 -8.38
N VAL A 25 8.68 -2.51 -7.51
CA VAL A 25 8.52 -1.36 -6.61
C VAL A 25 8.48 -0.04 -7.39
N ALA A 26 9.23 0.08 -8.47
CA ALA A 26 9.17 1.26 -9.34
C ALA A 26 7.78 1.44 -9.99
N VAL A 27 7.17 0.34 -10.46
CA VAL A 27 5.78 0.34 -10.94
C VAL A 27 4.81 0.70 -9.82
N GLY A 28 4.99 0.14 -8.62
CA GLY A 28 4.16 0.44 -7.45
C GLY A 28 4.22 1.91 -7.06
N GLN A 29 5.42 2.50 -7.05
CA GLN A 29 5.61 3.92 -6.78
C GLN A 29 4.98 4.81 -7.85
N TYR A 30 5.12 4.45 -9.13
CA TYR A 30 4.45 5.17 -10.22
C TYR A 30 2.91 5.15 -10.07
N LEU A 31 2.35 3.99 -9.75
CA LEU A 31 0.90 3.86 -9.54
C LEU A 31 0.42 4.71 -8.36
N ASP A 32 1.15 4.73 -7.25
CA ASP A 32 0.84 5.55 -6.08
C ASP A 32 0.77 7.04 -6.43
N VAL A 33 1.83 7.58 -7.03
CA VAL A 33 1.87 8.98 -7.46
C VAL A 33 0.77 9.30 -8.46
N ARG A 34 0.54 8.42 -9.44
CA ARG A 34 -0.53 8.59 -10.42
C ARG A 34 -1.91 8.62 -9.78
N CYS A 35 -2.19 7.72 -8.83
CA CYS A 35 -3.48 7.66 -8.15
C CYS A 35 -3.78 8.92 -7.37
N GLN A 36 -2.78 9.53 -6.73
CA GLN A 36 -2.95 10.80 -6.00
C GLN A 36 -3.32 11.96 -6.92
N GLN A 37 -2.88 11.92 -8.18
CA GLN A 37 -3.16 12.96 -9.18
C GLN A 37 -4.48 12.78 -9.93
N LEU A 38 -5.12 11.61 -9.82
CA LEU A 38 -6.42 11.39 -10.45
C LEU A 38 -7.49 12.24 -9.78
N PRO A 39 -8.47 12.78 -10.53
CA PRO A 39 -9.62 13.44 -9.93
C PRO A 39 -10.37 12.44 -9.03
N PRO A 40 -10.99 12.92 -7.94
CA PRO A 40 -11.90 12.09 -7.16
C PRO A 40 -13.08 11.63 -8.04
N PRO A 41 -13.80 10.55 -7.66
CA PRO A 41 -14.93 10.06 -8.43
C PRO A 41 -16.00 11.13 -8.66
N SER A 42 -16.68 11.09 -9.81
CA SER A 42 -17.77 12.02 -10.14
C SER A 42 -18.93 11.91 -9.14
N PRO A 43 -19.67 13.02 -8.89
CA PRO A 43 -20.93 12.97 -8.14
C PRO A 43 -21.97 12.02 -8.75
N ASP A 44 -21.96 11.87 -10.06
CA ASP A 44 -22.93 11.10 -10.84
C ASP A 44 -22.56 9.60 -10.94
N GLU A 45 -21.36 9.22 -10.49
CA GLU A 45 -20.91 7.83 -10.49
C GLU A 45 -21.52 7.05 -9.34
N ASP A 46 -21.88 5.77 -9.59
CA ASP A 46 -22.36 4.86 -8.53
C ASP A 46 -21.31 4.76 -7.41
N PRO A 47 -21.66 5.12 -6.16
CA PRO A 47 -20.70 5.18 -5.07
C PRO A 47 -20.04 3.84 -4.75
N ARG A 48 -20.77 2.73 -4.92
CA ARG A 48 -20.24 1.39 -4.65
C ARG A 48 -19.27 0.96 -5.74
N GLU A 49 -19.55 1.29 -6.99
CA GLU A 49 -18.64 0.99 -8.08
C GLU A 49 -17.36 1.82 -7.99
N ALA A 50 -17.48 3.12 -7.69
CA ALA A 50 -16.36 3.99 -7.41
C ALA A 50 -15.50 3.49 -6.25
N GLY A 51 -16.12 3.14 -5.12
CA GLY A 51 -15.44 2.59 -3.94
C GLY A 51 -14.69 1.31 -4.25
N ARG A 52 -15.33 0.34 -4.91
CA ARG A 52 -14.69 -0.91 -5.33
C ARG A 52 -13.52 -0.68 -6.30
N ARG A 53 -13.63 0.27 -7.22
CA ARG A 53 -12.53 0.65 -8.12
C ARG A 53 -11.37 1.23 -7.33
N MET A 54 -11.63 2.18 -6.42
CA MET A 54 -10.62 2.76 -5.55
C MET A 54 -9.94 1.70 -4.69
N HIS A 55 -10.72 0.78 -4.10
CA HIS A 55 -10.21 -0.31 -3.27
C HIS A 55 -9.26 -1.23 -4.05
N ARG A 56 -9.67 -1.70 -5.25
CA ARG A 56 -8.79 -2.52 -6.09
C ARG A 56 -7.48 -1.80 -6.43
N THR A 57 -7.57 -0.52 -6.76
CA THR A 57 -6.39 0.29 -7.10
C THR A 57 -5.47 0.48 -5.89
N ALA A 58 -6.03 0.78 -4.71
CA ALA A 58 -5.26 0.92 -3.47
C ALA A 58 -4.55 -0.39 -3.10
N LEU A 59 -5.23 -1.53 -3.18
CA LEU A 59 -4.61 -2.84 -2.93
C LEU A 59 -3.49 -3.16 -3.92
N GLU A 60 -3.63 -2.78 -5.19
CA GLU A 60 -2.56 -2.98 -6.17
C GLU A 60 -1.32 -2.13 -5.85
N VAL A 61 -1.51 -0.90 -5.39
CA VAL A 61 -0.41 -0.06 -4.88
C VAL A 61 0.23 -0.72 -3.66
N VAL A 62 -0.56 -1.13 -2.67
CA VAL A 62 -0.07 -1.81 -1.46
C VAL A 62 0.77 -3.04 -1.82
N ARG A 63 0.28 -3.89 -2.73
CA ARG A 63 1.01 -5.09 -3.16
C ARG A 63 2.37 -4.76 -3.76
N ARG A 64 2.41 -3.88 -4.76
CA ARG A 64 3.62 -3.61 -5.54
C ARG A 64 4.61 -2.69 -4.84
N LYS A 65 4.11 -1.61 -4.22
CA LYS A 65 4.96 -0.60 -3.58
C LYS A 65 5.50 -1.08 -2.24
N SER A 66 4.70 -1.83 -1.48
CA SER A 66 5.00 -2.13 -0.07
C SER A 66 5.15 -3.63 0.19
N ALA A 67 4.08 -4.42 0.05
CA ALA A 67 4.04 -5.81 0.49
C ALA A 67 5.14 -6.67 -0.14
N ARG A 68 5.21 -6.66 -1.45
CA ARG A 68 6.20 -7.47 -2.18
C ARG A 68 7.61 -6.95 -1.98
N TYR A 69 7.80 -5.63 -2.01
CA TYR A 69 9.10 -5.02 -1.80
C TYR A 69 9.64 -5.26 -0.39
N SER A 70 8.83 -5.05 0.64
CA SER A 70 9.28 -5.05 2.04
C SER A 70 9.38 -6.44 2.65
N VAL A 71 8.55 -7.39 2.21
CA VAL A 71 8.42 -8.70 2.85
C VAL A 71 8.63 -9.84 1.87
N MET A 72 7.82 -9.93 0.81
CA MET A 72 7.85 -11.10 -0.08
C MET A 72 9.21 -11.29 -0.77
N HIS A 73 9.70 -10.29 -1.48
CA HIS A 73 10.97 -10.41 -2.20
C HIS A 73 12.18 -10.63 -1.29
N PRO A 74 12.35 -9.93 -0.14
CA PRO A 74 13.42 -10.23 0.80
C PRO A 74 13.41 -11.69 1.30
N LEU A 75 12.21 -12.24 1.60
CA LEU A 75 12.08 -13.66 1.96
C LEU A 75 12.51 -14.60 0.83
N LEU A 76 12.06 -14.31 -0.40
CA LEU A 76 12.40 -15.12 -1.57
C LEU A 76 13.89 -15.04 -1.91
N ILE A 77 14.49 -13.86 -1.86
CA ILE A 77 15.94 -13.68 -2.08
C ILE A 77 16.72 -14.49 -1.06
N GLY A 78 16.37 -14.39 0.23
CA GLY A 78 17.00 -15.16 1.29
C GLY A 78 16.85 -16.68 1.08
N ALA A 79 15.67 -17.14 0.71
CA ALA A 79 15.39 -18.55 0.44
C ALA A 79 16.21 -19.08 -0.76
N LEU A 80 16.26 -18.33 -1.86
CA LEU A 80 17.05 -18.70 -3.06
C LEU A 80 18.54 -18.76 -2.75
N GLN A 81 19.07 -17.83 -1.99
CA GLN A 81 20.46 -17.86 -1.53
C GLN A 81 20.71 -19.06 -0.57
N GLY A 82 19.71 -19.43 0.22
CA GLY A 82 19.72 -20.63 1.06
C GLY A 82 19.62 -21.95 0.28
N GLY A 83 19.37 -21.90 -1.03
CA GLY A 83 19.29 -23.08 -1.92
C GLY A 83 17.87 -23.55 -2.20
N ALA A 84 16.84 -22.75 -1.90
CA ALA A 84 15.49 -23.02 -2.39
C ALA A 84 15.47 -22.96 -3.93
N VAL A 85 14.69 -23.85 -4.53
CA VAL A 85 14.52 -23.88 -5.99
C VAL A 85 13.38 -22.94 -6.39
N PRO A 86 13.57 -22.06 -7.39
CA PRO A 86 12.50 -21.22 -7.91
C PRO A 86 11.27 -22.05 -8.30
N GLY A 87 10.08 -21.63 -7.89
CA GLY A 87 8.83 -22.32 -8.20
C GLY A 87 8.55 -23.60 -7.39
N ALA A 88 9.50 -24.08 -6.58
CA ALA A 88 9.26 -25.23 -5.70
C ALA A 88 8.27 -24.90 -4.56
N PRO A 89 7.67 -25.91 -3.90
CA PRO A 89 6.65 -25.69 -2.87
C PRO A 89 7.05 -24.71 -1.76
N LEU A 90 8.30 -24.73 -1.30
CA LEU A 90 8.79 -23.78 -0.31
C LEU A 90 8.76 -22.35 -0.86
N HIS A 91 9.28 -22.12 -2.07
CA HIS A 91 9.30 -20.82 -2.72
C HIS A 91 7.88 -20.27 -2.91
N GLN A 92 6.93 -21.11 -3.35
CA GLN A 92 5.53 -20.72 -3.52
C GLN A 92 4.87 -20.33 -2.18
N ARG A 93 5.08 -21.14 -1.12
CA ARG A 93 4.54 -20.84 0.22
C ARG A 93 5.10 -19.54 0.78
N LEU A 94 6.40 -19.29 0.63
CA LEU A 94 7.03 -18.04 1.07
C LEU A 94 6.53 -16.84 0.27
N SER A 95 6.24 -17.01 -1.02
CA SER A 95 5.65 -15.95 -1.85
C SER A 95 4.28 -15.55 -1.33
N VAL A 96 3.37 -16.51 -1.13
CA VAL A 96 2.03 -16.24 -0.60
C VAL A 96 2.11 -15.65 0.81
N PHE A 97 2.86 -16.28 1.71
CA PHE A 97 3.02 -15.79 3.08
C PHE A 97 3.57 -14.36 3.12
N GLY A 98 4.62 -14.09 2.32
CA GLY A 98 5.26 -12.78 2.30
C GLY A 98 4.37 -11.68 1.72
N GLU A 99 3.58 -11.99 0.69
CA GLU A 99 2.62 -11.04 0.14
C GLU A 99 1.51 -10.72 1.14
N GLU A 100 0.87 -11.72 1.73
CA GLU A 100 -0.23 -11.52 2.69
C GLU A 100 0.24 -10.80 3.96
N LEU A 101 1.39 -11.17 4.51
CA LEU A 101 1.98 -10.49 5.66
C LEU A 101 2.32 -9.04 5.33
N GLY A 102 2.88 -8.79 4.15
CA GLY A 102 3.23 -7.44 3.71
C GLY A 102 2.01 -6.57 3.46
N ILE A 103 0.91 -7.13 2.93
CA ILE A 103 -0.37 -6.42 2.81
C ILE A 103 -0.89 -6.04 4.20
N ALA A 104 -0.95 -6.99 5.14
CA ALA A 104 -1.41 -6.73 6.50
C ALA A 104 -0.56 -5.65 7.19
N PHE A 105 0.76 -5.69 7.01
CA PHE A 105 1.68 -4.67 7.53
C PHE A 105 1.36 -3.28 6.96
N GLN A 106 1.19 -3.15 5.63
CA GLN A 106 0.91 -1.86 5.01
C GLN A 106 -0.48 -1.32 5.37
N LEU A 107 -1.50 -2.18 5.46
CA LEU A 107 -2.83 -1.75 5.90
C LEU A 107 -2.79 -1.20 7.33
N ARG A 108 -1.96 -1.79 8.20
CA ARG A 108 -1.75 -1.28 9.56
C ARG A 108 -0.98 0.05 9.55
N ASP A 109 0.02 0.21 8.67
CA ASP A 109 0.72 1.48 8.48
C ASP A 109 -0.23 2.58 8.00
N ASP A 110 -1.10 2.30 7.04
CA ASP A 110 -2.13 3.22 6.56
C ASP A 110 -3.13 3.61 7.66
N GLU A 111 -3.51 2.67 8.53
CA GLU A 111 -4.35 2.93 9.71
C GLU A 111 -3.64 3.89 10.68
N LEU A 112 -2.37 3.65 10.95
CA LEU A 112 -1.54 4.54 11.78
C LEU A 112 -1.34 5.91 11.14
N GLY A 113 -1.26 5.99 9.81
CA GLY A 113 -1.19 7.24 9.06
C GLY A 113 -2.43 8.12 9.21
N VAL A 114 -3.59 7.52 9.53
CA VAL A 114 -4.87 8.23 9.74
C VAL A 114 -5.14 8.48 11.23
N PHE A 115 -4.92 7.49 12.10
CA PHE A 115 -5.35 7.49 13.51
C PHE A 115 -4.18 7.46 14.50
N GLY A 116 -2.94 7.33 14.03
CA GLY A 116 -1.79 7.12 14.91
C GLY A 116 -1.53 8.29 15.85
N ASP A 117 -1.13 7.98 17.08
CA ASP A 117 -0.68 8.97 18.04
C ASP A 117 0.65 9.61 17.55
N PRO A 118 0.71 10.94 17.38
CA PRO A 118 1.94 11.63 16.97
C PRO A 118 3.13 11.37 17.87
N ALA A 119 2.90 11.11 19.16
CA ALA A 119 3.97 10.79 20.10
C ALA A 119 4.64 9.43 19.80
N LEU A 120 3.91 8.50 19.17
CA LEU A 120 4.39 7.17 18.79
C LEU A 120 4.86 7.11 17.33
N THR A 121 4.13 7.76 16.44
CA THR A 121 4.40 7.70 15.00
C THR A 121 5.43 8.73 14.52
N GLY A 122 5.63 9.80 15.28
CA GLY A 122 6.45 10.95 14.88
C GLY A 122 5.84 11.79 13.76
N LYS A 123 4.59 11.53 13.35
CA LYS A 123 3.87 12.22 12.28
C LYS A 123 2.56 12.83 12.80
N PRO A 124 2.07 13.93 12.20
CA PRO A 124 0.76 14.48 12.54
C PRO A 124 -0.37 13.46 12.25
N VAL A 125 -1.45 13.49 13.05
CA VAL A 125 -2.67 12.73 12.77
C VAL A 125 -3.19 13.06 11.39
N GLY A 126 -3.53 12.05 10.59
CA GLY A 126 -4.06 12.21 9.24
C GLY A 126 -3.05 12.69 8.19
N ASP A 127 -1.76 12.41 8.40
CA ASP A 127 -0.69 12.80 7.46
C ASP A 127 -0.93 12.22 6.05
N ASP A 128 -1.34 10.97 5.97
CA ASP A 128 -1.68 10.31 4.70
C ASP A 128 -2.85 10.99 3.97
N LEU A 129 -3.82 11.52 4.72
CA LEU A 129 -4.93 12.31 4.15
C LEU A 129 -4.46 13.67 3.63
N ARG A 130 -3.50 14.33 4.34
CA ARG A 130 -2.88 15.59 3.88
C ARG A 130 -2.09 15.40 2.59
N GLU A 131 -1.41 14.27 2.46
CA GLU A 131 -0.70 13.91 1.24
C GLU A 131 -1.64 13.50 0.09
N GLY A 132 -2.93 13.33 0.37
CA GLY A 132 -3.92 12.92 -0.63
C GLY A 132 -3.79 11.45 -1.05
N LYS A 133 -3.23 10.60 -0.19
CA LYS A 133 -3.11 9.16 -0.46
C LYS A 133 -4.47 8.51 -0.65
N ARG A 134 -4.54 7.66 -1.66
CA ARG A 134 -5.74 6.87 -2.02
C ARG A 134 -5.67 5.50 -1.37
N THR A 135 -5.71 5.46 -0.04
CA THR A 135 -5.60 4.21 0.73
C THR A 135 -6.88 3.37 0.69
N VAL A 136 -6.78 2.14 1.16
CA VAL A 136 -7.93 1.24 1.32
C VAL A 136 -8.96 1.85 2.29
N LEU A 137 -8.52 2.54 3.35
CA LEU A 137 -9.42 3.24 4.30
C LEU A 137 -10.27 4.30 3.60
N VAL A 138 -9.66 5.11 2.73
CA VAL A 138 -10.37 6.13 1.94
C VAL A 138 -11.38 5.49 0.99
N ALA A 139 -11.03 4.36 0.37
CA ALA A 139 -11.92 3.64 -0.53
C ALA A 139 -13.14 3.04 0.20
N LEU A 140 -12.93 2.46 1.38
CA LEU A 140 -14.01 1.92 2.22
C LEU A 140 -14.92 3.03 2.75
N ALA A 141 -14.35 4.14 3.20
CA ALA A 141 -15.13 5.30 3.62
C ALA A 141 -15.97 5.87 2.47
N TRP A 142 -15.40 5.92 1.25
CA TRP A 142 -16.16 6.33 0.07
C TRP A 142 -17.38 5.46 -0.21
N GLU A 143 -17.22 4.13 -0.10
CA GLU A 143 -18.30 3.18 -0.35
C GLU A 143 -19.43 3.29 0.68
N ARG A 144 -19.07 3.53 1.97
CA ARG A 144 -20.00 3.48 3.10
C ARG A 144 -20.62 4.83 3.45
N ALA A 145 -19.92 5.94 3.20
CA ALA A 145 -20.39 7.27 3.52
C ALA A 145 -21.69 7.63 2.80
N ASP A 146 -22.45 8.52 3.38
CA ASP A 146 -23.57 9.19 2.73
C ASP A 146 -23.12 10.23 1.68
N ALA A 147 -24.05 10.92 1.05
CA ALA A 147 -23.76 11.93 0.04
C ALA A 147 -22.92 13.09 0.61
N GLN A 148 -23.15 13.49 1.85
CA GLN A 148 -22.41 14.58 2.51
C GLN A 148 -20.98 14.15 2.85
N GLY A 149 -20.79 12.94 3.36
CA GLY A 149 -19.47 12.36 3.62
C GLY A 149 -18.64 12.23 2.34
N ARG A 150 -19.24 11.76 1.25
CA ARG A 150 -18.55 11.71 -0.06
C ARG A 150 -18.19 13.09 -0.60
N ALA A 151 -19.03 14.09 -0.39
CA ALA A 151 -18.71 15.48 -0.77
C ALA A 151 -17.50 15.99 0.02
N LEU A 152 -17.42 15.67 1.32
CA LEU A 152 -16.27 16.00 2.17
C LEU A 152 -15.01 15.28 1.69
N LEU A 153 -15.05 13.97 1.48
CA LEU A 153 -13.93 13.19 0.94
C LEU A 153 -13.46 13.77 -0.40
N ARG A 154 -14.39 14.08 -1.31
CA ARG A 154 -14.07 14.69 -2.61
C ARG A 154 -13.34 16.00 -2.44
N SER A 155 -13.78 16.86 -1.52
CA SER A 155 -13.18 18.17 -1.30
C SER A 155 -11.73 18.05 -0.80
N VAL A 156 -11.44 17.08 0.06
CA VAL A 156 -10.09 16.83 0.59
C VAL A 156 -9.20 16.20 -0.50
N LEU A 157 -9.71 15.20 -1.21
CA LEU A 157 -8.95 14.49 -2.25
C LEU A 157 -8.67 15.34 -3.51
N ALA A 158 -9.41 16.43 -3.72
CA ALA A 158 -9.20 17.35 -4.83
C ALA A 158 -8.16 18.44 -4.53
N ARG A 159 -7.74 18.61 -3.27
CA ARG A 159 -6.82 19.68 -2.85
C ARG A 159 -5.41 19.13 -2.61
N PRO A 160 -4.36 19.86 -3.04
CA PRO A 160 -2.97 19.45 -2.79
C PRO A 160 -2.59 19.43 -1.30
N ARG A 161 -3.30 20.19 -0.46
CA ARG A 161 -3.14 20.23 1.00
C ARG A 161 -4.45 20.63 1.65
N ALA A 162 -5.13 19.70 2.27
CA ALA A 162 -6.32 20.00 3.07
C ALA A 162 -5.91 20.60 4.43
N GLY A 163 -6.73 21.51 4.94
CA GLY A 163 -6.52 22.12 6.27
C GLY A 163 -6.84 21.15 7.40
N ASP A 164 -6.31 21.43 8.60
CA ASP A 164 -6.45 20.56 9.78
C ASP A 164 -7.90 20.27 10.15
N ALA A 165 -8.79 21.26 10.00
CA ALA A 165 -10.22 21.07 10.27
C ALA A 165 -10.87 20.07 9.30
N ASP A 166 -10.51 20.10 8.02
CA ASP A 166 -11.02 19.16 7.03
C ASP A 166 -10.44 17.75 7.26
N ILE A 167 -9.17 17.66 7.63
CA ILE A 167 -8.53 16.38 7.99
C ILE A 167 -9.22 15.76 9.20
N ALA A 168 -9.45 16.51 10.27
CA ALA A 168 -10.15 16.01 11.46
C ALA A 168 -11.57 15.51 11.13
N ARG A 169 -12.30 16.22 10.26
CA ARG A 169 -13.63 15.79 9.82
C ARG A 169 -13.60 14.49 9.00
N VAL A 170 -12.61 14.34 8.09
CA VAL A 170 -12.45 13.12 7.30
C VAL A 170 -12.00 11.97 8.18
N THR A 171 -11.08 12.18 9.13
CA THR A 171 -10.67 11.17 10.10
C THR A 171 -11.89 10.64 10.88
N GLY A 172 -12.73 11.54 11.43
CA GLY A 172 -13.97 11.15 12.11
C GLY A 172 -14.97 10.44 11.20
N LEU A 173 -15.06 10.81 9.91
CA LEU A 173 -15.89 10.10 8.93
C LEU A 173 -15.38 8.67 8.70
N ILE A 174 -14.07 8.48 8.54
CA ILE A 174 -13.47 7.15 8.33
C ILE A 174 -13.70 6.26 9.56
N GLU A 175 -13.57 6.81 10.76
CA GLU A 175 -13.82 6.10 12.02
C GLU A 175 -15.27 5.66 12.17
N ALA A 176 -16.22 6.44 11.67
CA ALA A 176 -17.65 6.14 11.72
C ALA A 176 -18.13 5.13 10.66
N CYS A 177 -17.32 4.84 9.64
CA CYS A 177 -17.63 3.91 8.54
C CYS A 177 -17.11 2.49 8.80
#